data_2e47bddbb6959f87e5bc3bb2e0f2919a
#
_entry.id   2e47bddbb6959f87e5bc3bb2e0f2919a
#
_cell.length_a   1.000
_cell.length_b   1.000
_cell.length_c   1.000
_cell.angle_alpha   90.00
_cell.angle_beta   90.00
_cell.angle_gamma   90.00
#
_symmetry.space_group_name_H-M   'P 1'
#
loop_
_entity.id
_entity.type
_entity.pdbx_description
1 polymer ?
#
loop_
_entity_poly.entity_id
_entity_poly.type
_entity_poly.pdbx_seq_one_letter_code
_entity_poly.pdbx_strand_id
1 'polypeptide(L)'
;MANEQEILQDTRDALFPDCPIRNVLARVGDKWSLLVLYTLQHKGSLRFKQLQRLLPDISQKSLTQTLRILEEDGFVSRKVYAEVPPRVEYSLTERSMSFLPVVNSLIDWAKENMADIISDRARHREGKETAMS
;
A
#
# COMPACT_ATOMS: atom_id res chain seq x y z
N MET A 1 0.54 15.49 22.29
CA MET A 1 0.07 16.03 20.99
C MET A 1 1.18 16.88 20.38
N ALA A 2 1.32 16.79 19.07
CA ALA A 2 2.33 17.57 18.36
C ALA A 2 1.97 19.05 18.38
N ASN A 3 2.99 19.94 18.50
CA ASN A 3 2.79 21.37 18.38
C ASN A 3 2.74 21.78 16.90
N GLU A 4 2.44 23.07 16.66
CA GLU A 4 2.29 23.57 15.29
C GLU A 4 3.57 23.41 14.45
N GLN A 5 4.74 23.65 15.02
CA GLN A 5 6.01 23.47 14.31
C GLN A 5 6.28 22.03 13.92
N GLU A 6 5.99 21.10 14.82
CA GLU A 6 6.10 19.66 14.52
C GLU A 6 5.17 19.27 13.41
N ILE A 7 3.93 19.74 13.44
CA ILE A 7 2.94 19.47 12.37
C ILE A 7 3.43 20.02 11.04
N LEU A 8 3.92 21.24 11.00
CA LEU A 8 4.42 21.85 9.78
C LEU A 8 5.62 21.10 9.22
N GLN A 9 6.53 20.67 10.09
CA GLN A 9 7.70 19.90 9.68
C GLN A 9 7.30 18.54 9.10
N ASP A 10 6.31 17.88 9.71
CA ASP A 10 5.86 16.55 9.29
C ASP A 10 5.01 16.57 8.01
N THR A 11 4.37 17.68 7.69
CA THR A 11 3.40 17.76 6.60
C THR A 11 3.86 18.48 5.34
N ARG A 12 4.93 19.26 5.39
CA ARG A 12 5.46 19.96 4.22
C ARG A 12 6.25 19.03 3.31
N ASP A 13 6.17 19.22 1.98
CA ASP A 13 6.83 18.34 1.02
C ASP A 13 7.76 19.04 0.03
N ALA A 14 7.26 20.01 -0.75
CA ALA A 14 8.01 20.61 -1.86
C ALA A 14 9.25 21.36 -1.39
N LEU A 15 9.13 22.08 -0.27
CA LEU A 15 10.21 22.81 0.36
C LEU A 15 10.89 21.99 1.46
N PHE A 16 10.30 20.86 1.82
CA PHE A 16 10.77 19.97 2.87
C PHE A 16 10.73 18.53 2.38
N PRO A 17 11.67 18.12 1.50
CA PRO A 17 11.68 16.77 0.92
C PRO A 17 11.87 15.67 1.96
N ASP A 18 12.24 16.00 3.18
CA ASP A 18 12.40 15.05 4.28
C ASP A 18 11.13 14.82 5.09
N CYS A 19 9.98 15.37 4.64
CA CYS A 19 8.71 15.18 5.33
C CYS A 19 8.39 13.68 5.47
N PRO A 20 8.32 13.13 6.73
CA PRO A 20 8.13 11.69 6.92
C PRO A 20 6.82 11.18 6.35
N ILE A 21 5.73 11.89 6.60
CA ILE A 21 4.39 11.46 6.17
C ILE A 21 4.30 11.38 4.64
N ARG A 22 4.71 12.44 3.95
CA ARG A 22 4.62 12.47 2.48
C ARG A 22 5.57 11.50 1.83
N ASN A 23 6.76 11.30 2.39
CA ASN A 23 7.72 10.34 1.88
C ASN A 23 7.20 8.90 1.99
N VAL A 24 6.65 8.53 3.14
CA VAL A 24 6.08 7.20 3.31
C VAL A 24 4.88 6.99 2.40
N LEU A 25 3.96 7.96 2.33
CA LEU A 25 2.78 7.86 1.47
C LEU A 25 3.16 7.80 -0.01
N ALA A 26 4.21 8.51 -0.43
CA ALA A 26 4.68 8.45 -1.81
C ALA A 26 5.18 7.05 -2.19
N ARG A 27 5.68 6.29 -1.22
CA ARG A 27 6.22 4.95 -1.46
C ARG A 27 5.20 3.83 -1.31
N VAL A 28 4.31 3.91 -0.32
CA VAL A 28 3.38 2.82 0.00
C VAL A 28 1.91 3.23 -0.04
N GLY A 29 1.62 4.50 -0.32
CA GLY A 29 0.25 5.02 -0.32
C GLY A 29 -0.54 4.79 -1.60
N ASP A 30 0.06 4.13 -2.58
CA ASP A 30 -0.62 3.83 -3.82
C ASP A 30 -1.62 2.68 -3.65
N LYS A 31 -2.39 2.44 -4.68
CA LYS A 31 -3.48 1.46 -4.67
C LYS A 31 -3.00 0.02 -4.37
N TRP A 32 -1.77 -0.34 -4.74
CA TRP A 32 -1.33 -1.74 -4.75
C TRP A 32 -0.30 -2.12 -3.68
N SER A 33 0.52 -1.18 -3.23
CA SER A 33 1.65 -1.50 -2.34
C SER A 33 1.22 -2.15 -1.05
N LEU A 34 0.24 -1.59 -0.36
CA LEU A 34 -0.25 -2.17 0.90
C LEU A 34 -0.89 -3.54 0.69
N LEU A 35 -1.58 -3.75 -0.45
CA LEU A 35 -2.19 -5.03 -0.77
C LEU A 35 -1.14 -6.11 -1.02
N VAL A 36 -0.03 -5.77 -1.68
CA VAL A 36 1.09 -6.70 -1.87
C VAL A 36 1.70 -7.09 -0.54
N LEU A 37 1.96 -6.12 0.34
CA LEU A 37 2.52 -6.38 1.67
C LEU A 37 1.59 -7.25 2.50
N TYR A 38 0.30 -6.94 2.49
CA TYR A 38 -0.72 -7.71 3.19
C TYR A 38 -0.77 -9.17 2.69
N THR A 39 -0.75 -9.34 1.37
CA THR A 39 -0.79 -10.68 0.76
C THR A 39 0.44 -11.51 1.13
N LEU A 40 1.62 -10.90 1.07
CA LEU A 40 2.86 -11.56 1.46
C LEU A 40 2.89 -11.92 2.94
N GLN A 41 2.30 -11.09 3.80
CA GLN A 41 2.19 -11.40 5.22
C GLN A 41 1.48 -12.72 5.48
N HIS A 42 0.40 -12.98 4.75
CA HIS A 42 -0.42 -14.17 4.96
C HIS A 42 0.15 -15.43 4.32
N LYS A 43 0.94 -15.28 3.26
CA LYS A 43 1.43 -16.42 2.48
C LYS A 43 2.93 -16.67 2.64
N GLY A 44 3.67 -15.72 3.19
CA GLY A 44 5.11 -15.81 3.35
C GLY A 44 5.85 -15.47 2.05
N SER A 45 6.36 -16.48 1.35
CA SER A 45 7.09 -16.27 0.11
C SER A 45 6.21 -16.63 -1.09
N LEU A 46 6.14 -15.74 -2.08
CA LEU A 46 5.30 -15.93 -3.26
C LEU A 46 6.05 -15.60 -4.54
N ARG A 47 5.71 -16.31 -5.60
CA ARG A 47 6.16 -16.02 -6.96
C ARG A 47 5.24 -14.98 -7.60
N PHE A 48 5.71 -14.36 -8.67
CA PHE A 48 4.96 -13.34 -9.40
C PHE A 48 3.56 -13.82 -9.81
N LYS A 49 3.47 -15.02 -10.41
CA LYS A 49 2.19 -15.57 -10.85
C LYS A 49 1.23 -15.87 -9.70
N GLN A 50 1.76 -16.24 -8.54
CA GLN A 50 0.94 -16.47 -7.35
C GLN A 50 0.36 -15.16 -6.83
N LEU A 51 1.17 -14.08 -6.83
CA LEU A 51 0.69 -12.75 -6.48
C LEU A 51 -0.40 -12.27 -7.45
N GLN A 52 -0.22 -12.46 -8.76
CA GLN A 52 -1.24 -12.12 -9.74
C GLN A 52 -2.55 -12.86 -9.50
N ARG A 53 -2.46 -14.12 -9.11
CA ARG A 53 -3.66 -14.94 -8.83
C ARG A 53 -4.41 -14.44 -7.61
N LEU A 54 -3.69 -13.98 -6.60
CA LEU A 54 -4.29 -13.46 -5.35
C LEU A 54 -4.76 -12.01 -5.47
N LEU A 55 -4.27 -11.29 -6.48
CA LEU A 55 -4.65 -9.90 -6.78
C LEU A 55 -5.11 -9.83 -8.24
N PRO A 56 -6.28 -10.42 -8.57
CA PRO A 56 -6.67 -10.65 -9.97
C PRO A 56 -6.93 -9.38 -10.77
N ASP A 57 -7.18 -8.26 -10.11
CA ASP A 57 -7.44 -6.99 -10.79
C ASP A 57 -6.18 -6.14 -11.02
N ILE A 58 -5.01 -6.60 -10.59
CA ILE A 58 -3.76 -5.89 -10.88
C ILE A 58 -3.22 -6.32 -12.25
N SER A 59 -2.78 -5.34 -13.05
CA SER A 59 -2.11 -5.64 -14.31
C SER A 59 -0.69 -6.14 -14.06
N GLN A 60 -0.14 -6.89 -15.02
CA GLN A 60 1.25 -7.35 -14.96
C GLN A 60 2.23 -6.17 -14.84
N LYS A 61 1.96 -5.10 -15.57
CA LYS A 61 2.78 -3.89 -15.52
C LYS A 61 2.75 -3.24 -14.14
N SER A 62 1.58 -3.11 -13.56
CA SER A 62 1.42 -2.50 -12.23
C SER A 62 2.07 -3.36 -11.14
N LEU A 63 1.91 -4.67 -11.19
CA LEU A 63 2.53 -5.56 -10.22
C LEU A 63 4.06 -5.53 -10.34
N THR A 64 4.59 -5.57 -11.55
CA THR A 64 6.02 -5.47 -11.79
C THR A 64 6.59 -4.18 -11.20
N GLN A 65 5.93 -3.06 -11.47
CA GLN A 65 6.37 -1.75 -10.98
C GLN A 65 6.27 -1.66 -9.44
N THR A 66 5.18 -2.14 -8.88
CA THR A 66 4.97 -2.15 -7.42
C THR A 66 6.04 -2.97 -6.72
N LEU A 67 6.31 -4.18 -7.20
CA LEU A 67 7.34 -5.04 -6.61
C LEU A 67 8.73 -4.42 -6.69
N ARG A 68 9.05 -3.78 -7.82
CA ARG A 68 10.34 -3.13 -8.00
C ARG A 68 10.52 -1.98 -7.00
N ILE A 69 9.51 -1.15 -6.84
CA ILE A 69 9.56 -0.01 -5.90
C ILE A 69 9.67 -0.52 -4.46
N LEU A 70 8.89 -1.54 -4.10
CA LEU A 70 8.95 -2.11 -2.77
C LEU A 70 10.32 -2.76 -2.48
N GLU A 71 10.93 -3.37 -3.47
CA GLU A 71 12.28 -3.91 -3.35
C GLU A 71 13.30 -2.79 -3.17
N GLU A 72 13.24 -1.75 -4.01
CA GLU A 72 14.15 -0.61 -3.93
C GLU A 72 14.09 0.10 -2.57
N ASP A 73 12.90 0.20 -2.01
CA ASP A 73 12.69 0.86 -0.70
C ASP A 73 12.88 -0.09 0.49
N GLY A 74 13.25 -1.35 0.24
CA GLY A 74 13.58 -2.29 1.29
C GLY A 74 12.39 -2.92 2.01
N PHE A 75 11.21 -2.90 1.41
CA PHE A 75 10.02 -3.57 1.97
C PHE A 75 9.88 -5.02 1.52
N VAL A 76 10.43 -5.35 0.36
CA VAL A 76 10.32 -6.68 -0.24
C VAL A 76 11.71 -7.16 -0.61
N SER A 77 11.96 -8.43 -0.36
CA SER A 77 13.16 -9.14 -0.77
C SER A 77 12.84 -10.00 -1.99
N ARG A 78 13.70 -9.93 -2.99
CA ARG A 78 13.59 -10.74 -4.21
C ARG A 78 14.72 -11.74 -4.23
N LYS A 79 14.39 -13.02 -4.24
CA LYS A 79 15.38 -14.10 -4.27
C LYS A 79 15.26 -14.88 -5.55
N VAL A 80 16.38 -15.00 -6.27
CA VAL A 80 16.46 -15.78 -7.51
C VAL A 80 17.11 -17.12 -7.19
N TYR A 81 16.45 -18.20 -7.59
CA TYR A 81 16.97 -19.55 -7.46
C TYR A 81 17.52 -20.01 -8.81
N ALA A 82 18.76 -20.54 -8.82
CA ALA A 82 19.42 -21.03 -10.01
C ALA A 82 18.85 -22.39 -10.43
N GLU A 83 17.67 -22.36 -10.99
CA GLU A 83 16.98 -23.53 -11.51
C GLU A 83 16.69 -23.34 -13.01
N VAL A 84 16.18 -24.39 -13.67
CA VAL A 84 15.75 -24.32 -15.06
C VAL A 84 14.31 -24.79 -15.14
N PRO A 85 13.36 -23.86 -15.41
CA PRO A 85 13.52 -22.39 -15.53
C PRO A 85 13.86 -21.75 -14.20
N PRO A 86 14.46 -20.54 -14.20
CA PRO A 86 14.78 -19.85 -12.96
C PRO A 86 13.53 -19.51 -12.15
N ARG A 87 13.63 -19.66 -10.84
CA ARG A 87 12.56 -19.36 -9.90
C ARG A 87 12.89 -18.07 -9.18
N VAL A 88 11.90 -17.16 -9.12
CA VAL A 88 12.01 -15.91 -8.36
C VAL A 88 10.93 -15.87 -7.30
N GLU A 89 11.31 -15.62 -6.07
CA GLU A 89 10.37 -15.52 -4.96
C GLU A 89 10.50 -14.16 -4.28
N TYR A 90 9.36 -13.62 -3.87
CA TYR A 90 9.25 -12.36 -3.13
C TYR A 90 8.79 -12.64 -1.72
N SER A 91 9.42 -11.96 -0.75
CA SER A 91 9.09 -12.10 0.66
C SER A 91 9.25 -10.76 1.38
N LEU A 92 8.67 -10.64 2.57
CA LEU A 92 8.77 -9.45 3.38
C LEU A 92 10.16 -9.35 4.05
N THR A 93 10.60 -8.10 4.26
CA THR A 93 11.82 -7.80 4.99
C THR A 93 11.50 -7.48 6.46
N GLU A 94 12.53 -7.33 7.28
CA GLU A 94 12.37 -6.87 8.67
C GLU A 94 11.70 -5.49 8.75
N ARG A 95 12.03 -4.60 7.80
CA ARG A 95 11.38 -3.29 7.71
C ARG A 95 9.86 -3.45 7.57
N SER A 96 9.42 -4.32 6.68
CA SER A 96 7.99 -4.61 6.49
C SER A 96 7.37 -5.20 7.74
N MET A 97 8.09 -6.09 8.43
CA MET A 97 7.57 -6.67 9.67
C MET A 97 7.29 -5.60 10.73
N SER A 98 8.10 -4.56 10.80
CA SER A 98 7.87 -3.43 11.70
C SER A 98 6.71 -2.55 11.26
N PHE A 99 6.40 -2.55 9.96
CA PHE A 99 5.32 -1.73 9.38
C PHE A 99 3.96 -2.45 9.39
N LEU A 100 3.95 -3.77 9.42
CA LEU A 100 2.72 -4.56 9.35
C LEU A 100 1.68 -4.22 10.43
N PRO A 101 2.04 -3.95 11.69
CA PRO A 101 1.04 -3.53 12.68
C PRO A 101 0.26 -2.30 12.23
N VAL A 102 0.92 -1.34 11.58
CA VAL A 102 0.28 -0.14 11.03
C VAL A 102 -0.67 -0.51 9.88
N VAL A 103 -0.21 -1.36 8.96
CA VAL A 103 -1.00 -1.83 7.82
C VAL A 103 -2.24 -2.59 8.31
N ASN A 104 -2.07 -3.49 9.28
CA ASN A 104 -3.16 -4.28 9.83
C ASN A 104 -4.20 -3.40 10.53
N SER A 105 -3.75 -2.38 11.26
CA SER A 105 -4.64 -1.42 11.90
C SER A 105 -5.45 -0.63 10.86
N LEU A 106 -4.81 -0.22 9.77
CA LEU A 106 -5.49 0.47 8.67
C LEU A 106 -6.56 -0.44 8.04
N ILE A 107 -6.23 -1.70 7.81
CA ILE A 107 -7.15 -2.66 7.21
C ILE A 107 -8.35 -2.91 8.13
N ASP A 108 -8.12 -3.09 9.42
CA ASP A 108 -9.18 -3.29 10.41
C ASP A 108 -10.11 -2.08 10.46
N TRP A 109 -9.55 -0.89 10.47
CA TRP A 109 -10.32 0.35 10.43
C TRP A 109 -11.16 0.44 9.16
N ALA A 110 -10.55 0.11 8.02
CA ALA A 110 -11.25 0.13 6.73
C ALA A 110 -12.43 -0.84 6.72
N LYS A 111 -12.25 -2.05 7.25
CA LYS A 111 -13.34 -3.05 7.32
C LYS A 111 -14.53 -2.55 8.14
N GLU A 112 -14.24 -1.82 9.21
CA GLU A 112 -15.30 -1.28 10.08
C GLU A 112 -16.00 -0.07 9.50
N ASN A 113 -15.33 0.73 8.67
CA ASN A 113 -15.81 2.05 8.27
C ASN A 113 -16.21 2.18 6.80
N MET A 114 -15.79 1.24 5.92
CA MET A 114 -16.03 1.40 4.48
C MET A 114 -17.49 1.45 4.09
N ALA A 115 -18.33 0.64 4.73
CA ALA A 115 -19.76 0.64 4.43
C ALA A 115 -20.38 2.03 4.67
N ASP A 116 -20.03 2.66 5.78
CA ASP A 116 -20.52 4.00 6.13
C ASP A 116 -19.97 5.06 5.18
N ILE A 117 -18.71 4.97 4.82
CA ILE A 117 -18.08 5.90 3.88
C ILE A 117 -18.77 5.83 2.51
N ILE A 118 -19.01 4.63 2.01
CA ILE A 118 -19.70 4.41 0.73
C ILE A 118 -21.12 4.96 0.79
N SER A 119 -21.81 4.71 1.89
CA SER A 119 -23.18 5.17 2.12
C SER A 119 -23.24 6.70 2.16
N ASP A 120 -22.33 7.34 2.88
CA ASP A 120 -22.26 8.80 2.98
C ASP A 120 -21.98 9.44 1.62
N ARG A 121 -21.08 8.84 0.86
CA ARG A 121 -20.72 9.33 -0.47
C ARG A 121 -21.91 9.25 -1.43
N ALA A 122 -22.64 8.15 -1.40
CA ALA A 122 -23.84 7.96 -2.22
C ALA A 122 -24.90 9.00 -1.88
N ARG A 123 -25.16 9.22 -0.59
CA ARG A 123 -26.13 10.25 -0.15
C ARG A 123 -25.72 11.65 -0.59
N HIS A 124 -24.43 11.96 -0.52
CA HIS A 124 -23.91 13.26 -0.95
C HIS A 124 -24.11 13.48 -2.45
N ARG A 125 -23.87 12.45 -3.27
CA ARG A 125 -24.08 12.50 -4.72
C ARG A 125 -25.56 12.68 -5.06
N GLU A 126 -26.46 11.98 -4.40
CA GLU A 126 -27.90 12.12 -4.57
C GLU A 126 -28.34 13.54 -4.22
N GLY A 127 -27.86 14.09 -3.11
CA GLY A 127 -28.13 15.47 -2.71
C GLY A 127 -27.69 16.49 -3.74
N LYS A 128 -26.55 16.29 -4.39
CA LYS A 128 -26.05 17.16 -5.46
C LYS A 128 -26.92 17.09 -6.70
N GLU A 129 -27.33 15.90 -7.12
CA GLU A 129 -28.19 15.69 -8.27
C GLU A 129 -29.54 16.36 -8.04
N THR A 130 -30.11 16.20 -6.85
CA THR A 130 -31.38 16.85 -6.47
C THR A 130 -31.26 18.37 -6.48
N ALA A 131 -30.16 18.91 -5.95
CA ALA A 131 -29.90 20.34 -5.92
C ALA A 131 -29.69 20.94 -7.32
N MET A 132 -29.20 20.17 -8.27
CA MET A 132 -28.95 20.60 -9.64
C MET A 132 -30.18 20.47 -10.55
N SER A 133 -31.18 19.74 -10.11
CA SER A 133 -32.47 19.65 -10.83
C SER A 133 -33.38 20.75 -10.42
#